data_aa7a0136fe0b99a21be9d9023ba348b8
#
_entry.id   aa7a0136fe0b99a21be9d9023ba348b8
#
_cell.length_a   1.000
_cell.length_b   1.000
_cell.length_c   1.000
_cell.angle_alpha   90.00
_cell.angle_beta   90.00
_cell.angle_gamma   90.00
#
_symmetry.space_group_name_H-M   'P 1'
#
loop_
_entity.id
_entity.type
_entity.pdbx_description
1 polymer ?
#
loop_
_entity_poly.entity_id
_entity_poly.type
_entity_poly.pdbx_seq_one_letter_code
_entity_poly.pdbx_strand_id
1 'polypeptide(L)'
;FTAYLKSSLSVKEDGSYDFESATPVIIGADRKTEIFSDEKGHVVSIAIPYGTYVVIESTTPHNMETIKPFEVKITENNPTTPQIWRVFLDREFTAKLRVIKKDADTGMTVLIPNTEFKIFNMDTNEYVEMITTYPSKETHTSFFTDGDGDLILPDVLPLGNYRIEEVAAPYGYV
;
A
#
# COMPACT_ATOMS: atom_id res chain seq x y z
N PHE A 1 3.32 5.70 14.88
CA PHE A 1 4.68 6.21 14.62
C PHE A 1 5.61 5.85 15.75
N THR A 2 6.85 5.54 15.40
CA THR A 2 7.95 5.26 16.33
C THR A 2 9.15 6.13 15.95
N ALA A 3 9.91 6.59 16.92
CA ALA A 3 11.08 7.43 16.69
C ALA A 3 12.34 6.80 17.24
N TYR A 4 13.46 7.02 16.57
CA TYR A 4 14.79 6.57 16.97
C TYR A 4 15.77 7.74 16.97
N LEU A 5 16.69 7.79 17.93
CA LEU A 5 17.75 8.78 17.88
C LEU A 5 18.69 8.45 16.69
N LYS A 6 18.87 9.37 15.76
CA LYS A 6 19.63 9.10 14.52
C LYS A 6 21.05 8.57 14.79
N SER A 7 21.72 9.10 15.82
CA SER A 7 23.07 8.68 16.19
C SER A 7 23.18 7.27 16.77
N SER A 8 22.05 6.65 17.13
CA SER A 8 22.00 5.26 17.62
C SER A 8 21.66 4.25 16.52
N LEU A 9 21.34 4.71 15.32
CA LEU A 9 21.00 3.84 14.19
C LEU A 9 22.26 3.45 13.42
N SER A 10 22.39 2.17 13.11
CA SER A 10 23.33 1.67 12.11
C SER A 10 22.74 1.80 10.71
N VAL A 11 23.61 1.84 9.71
CA VAL A 11 23.24 1.93 8.30
C VAL A 11 23.58 0.59 7.66
N LYS A 12 22.61 0.02 6.94
CA LYS A 12 22.77 -1.22 6.17
C LYS A 12 23.60 -0.98 4.90
N GLU A 13 23.99 -2.05 4.22
CA GLU A 13 24.77 -1.98 2.97
C GLU A 13 24.07 -1.22 1.85
N ASP A 14 22.73 -1.25 1.84
CA ASP A 14 21.89 -0.53 0.87
C ASP A 14 21.67 0.96 1.21
N GLY A 15 22.28 1.45 2.30
CA GLY A 15 22.14 2.82 2.77
C GLY A 15 20.89 3.09 3.64
N SER A 16 20.05 2.11 3.87
CA SER A 16 18.89 2.22 4.76
C SER A 16 19.31 2.11 6.24
N TYR A 17 18.46 2.62 7.14
CA TYR A 17 18.67 2.45 8.58
C TYR A 17 18.22 1.06 9.04
N ASP A 18 18.98 0.50 9.99
CA ASP A 18 18.60 -0.71 10.70
C ASP A 18 17.79 -0.36 11.96
N PHE A 19 16.49 -0.57 11.89
CA PHE A 19 15.57 -0.33 13.01
C PHE A 19 15.38 -1.57 13.90
N GLU A 20 15.74 -2.76 13.43
CA GLU A 20 15.51 -4.01 14.16
C GLU A 20 16.42 -4.15 15.36
N SER A 21 17.68 -3.69 15.22
CA SER A 21 18.67 -3.73 16.29
C SER A 21 18.64 -2.48 17.19
N ALA A 22 17.87 -1.45 16.82
CA ALA A 22 17.85 -0.16 17.50
C ALA A 22 16.78 -0.09 18.59
N THR A 23 17.06 0.70 19.63
CA THR A 23 16.10 0.95 20.69
C THR A 23 15.28 2.22 20.38
N PRO A 24 13.95 2.12 20.30
CA PRO A 24 13.11 3.28 20.05
C PRO A 24 13.10 4.24 21.26
N VAL A 25 12.89 5.51 20.96
CA VAL A 25 12.79 6.58 21.96
C VAL A 25 11.37 6.61 22.55
N ILE A 26 11.28 6.93 23.84
CA ILE A 26 9.99 7.18 24.48
C ILE A 26 9.43 8.51 23.95
N ILE A 27 8.34 8.45 23.22
CA ILE A 27 7.68 9.58 22.58
C ILE A 27 6.21 9.77 23.00
N GLY A 28 5.62 8.78 23.63
CA GLY A 28 4.26 8.78 24.12
C GLY A 28 4.14 8.88 25.65
N ALA A 29 2.95 9.20 26.13
CA ALA A 29 2.62 9.14 27.55
C ALA A 29 2.84 7.70 28.08
N ASP A 30 2.94 7.56 29.41
CA ASP A 30 3.15 6.27 30.09
C ASP A 30 4.38 5.48 29.58
N ARG A 31 5.43 6.22 29.19
CA ARG A 31 6.70 5.68 28.65
C ARG A 31 6.53 4.87 27.38
N LYS A 32 5.52 5.15 26.58
CA LYS A 32 5.31 4.47 25.30
C LYS A 32 6.32 4.94 24.26
N THR A 33 6.79 4.00 23.45
CA THR A 33 7.70 4.26 22.33
C THR A 33 6.95 4.44 21.00
N GLU A 34 5.64 4.21 21.01
CA GLU A 34 4.76 4.32 19.87
C GLU A 34 3.60 5.27 20.17
N ILE A 35 3.25 6.11 19.19
CA ILE A 35 2.10 7.03 19.25
C ILE A 35 1.28 6.92 17.97
N PHE A 36 -0.02 7.16 18.10
CA PHE A 36 -0.97 7.06 17.00
C PHE A 36 -1.53 8.43 16.64
N SER A 37 -1.88 8.62 15.38
CA SER A 37 -2.63 9.80 14.95
C SER A 37 -4.07 9.77 15.49
N ASP A 38 -4.61 10.95 15.72
CA ASP A 38 -6.03 11.13 16.03
C ASP A 38 -6.90 11.03 14.75
N GLU A 39 -8.21 11.21 14.91
CA GLU A 39 -9.19 11.17 13.80
C GLU A 39 -8.95 12.24 12.73
N LYS A 40 -8.14 13.26 13.02
CA LYS A 40 -7.76 14.34 12.09
C LYS A 40 -6.40 14.12 11.46
N GLY A 41 -5.74 12.99 11.75
CA GLY A 41 -4.41 12.68 11.28
C GLY A 41 -3.28 13.39 12.05
N HIS A 42 -3.58 14.05 13.17
CA HIS A 42 -2.56 14.70 13.98
C HIS A 42 -1.95 13.72 14.98
N VAL A 43 -0.64 13.80 15.13
CA VAL A 43 0.11 13.08 16.16
C VAL A 43 1.00 14.05 16.92
N VAL A 44 1.02 13.94 18.26
CA VAL A 44 1.83 14.80 19.13
C VAL A 44 2.60 13.94 20.10
N SER A 45 3.92 14.10 20.13
CA SER A 45 4.77 13.43 21.12
C SER A 45 4.76 14.18 22.46
N ILE A 46 5.20 13.51 23.51
CA ILE A 46 5.67 14.22 24.72
C ILE A 46 6.92 15.04 24.39
N ALA A 47 7.33 15.91 25.29
CA ALA A 47 8.61 16.61 25.15
C ALA A 47 9.76 15.60 25.12
N ILE A 48 10.59 15.68 24.09
CA ILE A 48 11.78 14.84 23.90
C ILE A 48 13.04 15.71 23.85
N PRO A 49 14.21 15.16 24.21
CA PRO A 49 15.48 15.92 24.24
C PRO A 49 15.86 16.51 22.89
N TYR A 50 16.76 17.48 22.89
CA TYR A 50 17.42 17.94 21.68
C TYR A 50 18.09 16.79 20.93
N GLY A 51 17.98 16.81 19.62
CA GLY A 51 18.60 15.79 18.79
C GLY A 51 17.97 15.69 17.41
N THR A 52 18.58 14.86 16.60
CA THR A 52 18.00 14.45 15.31
C THR A 52 17.44 13.04 15.47
N TYR A 53 16.20 12.88 15.12
CA TYR A 53 15.46 11.62 15.21
C TYR A 53 15.07 11.15 13.82
N VAL A 54 15.04 9.84 13.63
CA VAL A 54 14.41 9.21 12.47
C VAL A 54 13.07 8.65 12.92
N VAL A 55 12.01 9.08 12.28
CA VAL A 55 10.64 8.65 12.57
C VAL A 55 10.18 7.70 11.48
N ILE A 56 9.54 6.62 11.89
CA ILE A 56 8.91 5.64 11.01
C ILE A 56 7.43 5.52 11.30
N GLU A 57 6.66 5.21 10.28
CA GLU A 57 5.30 4.74 10.44
C GLU A 57 5.35 3.24 10.79
N SER A 58 5.07 2.93 12.05
CA SER A 58 5.11 1.55 12.56
C SER A 58 3.83 0.76 12.27
N THR A 59 2.74 1.46 12.02
CA THR A 59 1.44 0.87 11.65
C THR A 59 0.82 1.76 10.60
N THR A 60 0.65 1.23 9.41
CA THR A 60 0.02 1.94 8.27
C THR A 60 -1.48 1.67 8.26
N PRO A 61 -2.33 2.66 7.98
CA PRO A 61 -3.76 2.44 7.79
C PRO A 61 -4.02 1.42 6.67
N HIS A 62 -5.15 0.71 6.77
CA HIS A 62 -5.52 -0.27 5.75
C HIS A 62 -5.61 0.40 4.36
N ASN A 63 -5.06 -0.28 3.36
CA ASN A 63 -5.05 0.18 1.96
C ASN A 63 -4.22 1.45 1.67
N MET A 64 -3.26 1.80 2.53
CA MET A 64 -2.36 2.92 2.32
C MET A 64 -0.91 2.46 2.13
N GLU A 65 -0.13 3.24 1.39
CA GLU A 65 1.32 3.04 1.31
C GLU A 65 1.99 3.51 2.60
N THR A 66 2.90 2.70 3.14
CA THR A 66 3.71 3.10 4.30
C THR A 66 4.57 4.31 3.96
N ILE A 67 4.57 5.32 4.81
CA ILE A 67 5.40 6.52 4.67
C ILE A 67 6.87 6.13 4.85
N LYS A 68 7.71 6.64 3.96
CA LYS A 68 9.17 6.45 4.09
C LYS A 68 9.69 7.08 5.37
N PRO A 69 10.70 6.48 6.03
CA PRO A 69 11.36 7.07 7.18
C PRO A 69 11.78 8.52 6.93
N PHE A 70 11.57 9.39 7.89
CA PHE A 70 11.92 10.81 7.78
C PHE A 70 12.63 11.34 9.01
N GLU A 71 13.44 12.40 8.83
CA GLU A 71 14.21 13.01 9.91
C GLU A 71 13.46 14.18 10.53
N VAL A 72 13.50 14.25 11.85
CA VAL A 72 13.00 15.35 12.67
C VAL A 72 14.13 15.87 13.53
N LYS A 73 14.33 17.18 13.55
CA LYS A 73 15.37 17.81 14.38
C LYS A 73 14.73 18.66 15.47
N ILE A 74 14.92 18.29 16.70
CA ILE A 74 14.45 19.06 17.86
C ILE A 74 15.51 20.09 18.23
N THR A 75 15.16 21.36 18.05
CA THR A 75 16.09 22.50 18.24
C THR A 75 15.58 23.53 19.23
N GLU A 76 14.30 23.47 19.62
CA GLU A 76 13.65 24.45 20.47
C GLU A 76 13.28 23.85 21.82
N ASN A 77 13.53 24.60 22.88
CA ASN A 77 13.10 24.23 24.23
C ASN A 77 11.69 24.79 24.50
N ASN A 78 10.68 24.14 23.95
CA ASN A 78 9.29 24.54 24.17
C ASN A 78 8.42 23.32 24.45
N PRO A 79 8.25 22.93 25.72
CA PRO A 79 7.45 21.76 26.06
C PRO A 79 5.93 21.96 25.93
N THR A 80 5.48 23.19 25.76
CA THR A 80 4.05 23.54 25.72
C THR A 80 3.52 23.77 24.31
N THR A 81 4.38 24.17 23.39
CA THR A 81 3.99 24.40 21.99
C THR A 81 4.78 23.45 21.11
N PRO A 82 4.15 22.42 20.50
CA PRO A 82 4.84 21.48 19.63
C PRO A 82 5.49 22.17 18.44
N GLN A 83 6.69 21.73 18.06
CA GLN A 83 7.24 22.03 16.76
C GLN A 83 6.40 21.29 15.70
N ILE A 84 5.88 22.02 14.71
CA ILE A 84 5.12 21.42 13.61
C ILE A 84 6.09 21.01 12.53
N TRP A 85 6.13 19.73 12.21
CA TRP A 85 7.13 19.23 11.29
C TRP A 85 6.61 18.92 9.90
N ARG A 86 5.52 18.31 9.68
CA ARG A 86 5.11 18.05 8.32
C ARG A 86 3.71 17.46 8.21
N VAL A 87 3.07 17.78 7.12
CA VAL A 87 1.91 17.04 6.63
C VAL A 87 2.43 15.97 5.67
N PHE A 88 2.18 14.71 5.97
CA PHE A 88 2.34 13.61 5.05
C PHE A 88 0.98 13.29 4.44
N LEU A 89 0.98 12.98 3.17
CA LEU A 89 -0.19 12.46 2.49
C LEU A 89 0.05 10.98 2.25
N ASP A 90 -0.70 10.17 2.94
CA ASP A 90 -0.76 8.74 2.63
C ASP A 90 -1.36 8.58 1.24
N ARG A 91 -0.81 7.64 0.49
CA ARG A 91 -1.35 7.28 -0.82
C ARG A 91 -2.06 5.95 -0.70
N GLU A 92 -3.22 5.88 -1.31
CA GLU A 92 -3.91 4.61 -1.45
C GLU A 92 -3.06 3.65 -2.27
N PHE A 93 -2.88 2.43 -1.75
CA PHE A 93 -2.18 1.37 -2.47
C PHE A 93 -3.13 0.79 -3.52
N THR A 94 -2.80 1.01 -4.78
CA THR A 94 -3.56 0.48 -5.91
C THR A 94 -2.63 -0.18 -6.91
N ALA A 95 -3.09 -1.26 -7.55
CA ALA A 95 -2.33 -1.97 -8.56
C ALA A 95 -3.17 -2.26 -9.80
N LYS A 96 -2.55 -2.21 -10.98
CA LYS A 96 -3.17 -2.66 -12.21
C LYS A 96 -2.88 -4.14 -12.41
N LEU A 97 -3.91 -4.94 -12.62
CA LEU A 97 -3.79 -6.37 -12.84
C LEU A 97 -3.75 -6.68 -14.34
N ARG A 98 -2.81 -7.52 -14.73
CA ARG A 98 -2.75 -8.17 -16.05
C ARG A 98 -2.78 -9.69 -15.87
N VAL A 99 -3.65 -10.36 -16.59
CA VAL A 99 -3.74 -11.82 -16.63
C VAL A 99 -3.37 -12.30 -18.02
N ILE A 100 -2.48 -13.27 -18.11
CA ILE A 100 -2.06 -13.90 -19.37
C ILE A 100 -2.54 -15.35 -19.32
N LYS A 101 -3.45 -15.72 -20.21
CA LYS A 101 -3.89 -17.10 -20.34
C LYS A 101 -2.83 -17.93 -21.08
N LYS A 102 -2.47 -19.08 -20.49
CA LYS A 102 -1.53 -20.04 -21.10
C LYS A 102 -2.19 -21.40 -21.25
N ASP A 103 -1.81 -22.07 -22.32
CA ASP A 103 -2.13 -23.47 -22.55
C ASP A 103 -1.37 -24.35 -21.54
N ALA A 104 -2.07 -25.26 -20.88
CA ALA A 104 -1.51 -26.07 -19.80
C ALA A 104 -0.47 -27.09 -20.28
N ASP A 105 -0.61 -27.60 -21.50
CA ASP A 105 0.26 -28.64 -22.05
C ASP A 105 1.54 -28.05 -22.67
N THR A 106 1.41 -26.93 -23.37
CA THR A 106 2.52 -26.33 -24.13
C THR A 106 3.17 -25.16 -23.41
N GLY A 107 2.48 -24.53 -22.44
CA GLY A 107 2.92 -23.31 -21.77
C GLY A 107 2.87 -22.05 -22.65
N MET A 108 2.40 -22.18 -23.89
CA MET A 108 2.28 -21.05 -24.82
C MET A 108 1.07 -20.17 -24.46
N THR A 109 1.16 -18.89 -24.79
CA THR A 109 0.03 -17.98 -24.62
C THR A 109 -1.13 -18.38 -25.53
N VAL A 110 -2.34 -18.46 -24.99
CA VAL A 110 -3.56 -18.73 -25.74
C VAL A 110 -3.99 -17.42 -26.40
N LEU A 111 -3.69 -17.27 -27.68
CA LEU A 111 -3.98 -16.06 -28.47
C LEU A 111 -5.44 -16.06 -28.98
N ILE A 112 -6.38 -16.28 -28.06
CA ILE A 112 -7.82 -16.29 -28.38
C ILE A 112 -8.50 -15.23 -27.51
N PRO A 113 -9.21 -14.27 -28.14
CA PRO A 113 -9.94 -13.24 -27.40
C PRO A 113 -11.21 -13.80 -26.78
N ASN A 114 -11.80 -12.98 -25.90
CA ASN A 114 -13.09 -13.22 -25.27
C ASN A 114 -13.15 -14.39 -24.26
N THR A 115 -12.01 -14.81 -23.70
CA THR A 115 -12.06 -15.59 -22.47
C THR A 115 -12.59 -14.70 -21.34
N GLU A 116 -13.68 -15.10 -20.73
CA GLU A 116 -14.35 -14.32 -19.68
C GLU A 116 -13.81 -14.64 -18.30
N PHE A 117 -13.45 -13.59 -17.57
CA PHE A 117 -13.02 -13.65 -16.19
C PHE A 117 -13.90 -12.79 -15.29
N LYS A 118 -14.08 -13.24 -14.07
CA LYS A 118 -14.60 -12.43 -12.95
C LYS A 118 -13.54 -12.34 -11.85
N ILE A 119 -13.55 -11.23 -11.12
CA ILE A 119 -12.68 -11.01 -9.99
C ILE A 119 -13.53 -10.92 -8.74
N PHE A 120 -13.29 -11.82 -7.80
CA PHE A 120 -13.97 -11.87 -6.52
C PHE A 120 -13.07 -11.27 -5.44
N ASN A 121 -13.53 -10.24 -4.75
CA ASN A 121 -12.85 -9.69 -3.60
C ASN A 121 -13.18 -10.55 -2.37
N MET A 122 -12.18 -11.24 -1.84
CA MET A 122 -12.34 -12.17 -0.72
C MET A 122 -12.50 -11.45 0.62
N ASP A 123 -12.13 -10.18 0.70
CA ASP A 123 -12.24 -9.38 1.92
C ASP A 123 -13.67 -8.83 2.09
N THR A 124 -14.31 -8.41 0.99
CA THR A 124 -15.69 -7.89 0.99
C THR A 124 -16.73 -8.96 0.69
N ASN A 125 -16.34 -10.13 0.15
CA ASN A 125 -17.20 -11.19 -0.37
C ASN A 125 -18.11 -10.74 -1.51
N GLU A 126 -17.61 -9.86 -2.39
CA GLU A 126 -18.34 -9.33 -3.54
C GLU A 126 -17.49 -9.44 -4.81
N TYR A 127 -18.16 -9.52 -5.96
CA TYR A 127 -17.48 -9.39 -7.25
C TYR A 127 -17.09 -7.94 -7.52
N VAL A 128 -15.91 -7.77 -8.09
CA VAL A 128 -15.40 -6.45 -8.47
C VAL A 128 -16.18 -5.91 -9.65
N GLU A 129 -16.67 -4.68 -9.53
CA GLU A 129 -17.24 -3.90 -10.61
C GLU A 129 -16.32 -2.71 -10.91
N MET A 130 -16.07 -2.45 -12.20
CA MET A 130 -15.28 -1.30 -12.64
C MET A 130 -16.10 -0.43 -13.58
N ILE A 131 -15.96 0.88 -13.45
CA ILE A 131 -16.69 1.85 -14.28
C ILE A 131 -15.71 2.61 -15.17
N THR A 132 -15.87 2.49 -16.47
CA THR A 132 -15.21 3.35 -17.43
C THR A 132 -16.11 4.53 -17.80
N THR A 133 -15.52 5.70 -18.08
CA THR A 133 -16.27 6.92 -18.41
C THR A 133 -16.06 7.38 -19.85
N TYR A 134 -15.11 6.78 -20.55
CA TYR A 134 -14.79 7.10 -21.94
C TYR A 134 -14.73 5.81 -22.79
N PRO A 135 -15.25 5.79 -24.03
CA PRO A 135 -16.01 6.84 -24.72
C PRO A 135 -17.42 7.09 -24.18
N SER A 136 -17.96 6.15 -23.40
CA SER A 136 -19.23 6.24 -22.69
C SER A 136 -19.09 5.64 -21.29
N LYS A 137 -19.99 6.01 -20.38
CA LYS A 137 -20.03 5.40 -19.06
C LYS A 137 -20.51 3.95 -19.20
N GLU A 138 -19.66 3.02 -18.81
CA GLU A 138 -19.94 1.59 -18.83
C GLU A 138 -19.52 0.92 -17.52
N THR A 139 -20.34 -0.01 -17.04
CA THR A 139 -20.03 -0.82 -15.85
C THR A 139 -19.60 -2.21 -16.30
N HIS A 140 -18.39 -2.60 -15.90
CA HIS A 140 -17.79 -3.89 -16.20
C HIS A 140 -17.92 -4.80 -14.98
N THR A 141 -18.65 -5.88 -15.08
CA THR A 141 -18.81 -6.95 -14.07
C THR A 141 -18.06 -8.22 -14.46
N SER A 142 -17.60 -8.26 -15.71
CA SER A 142 -16.76 -9.30 -16.30
C SER A 142 -15.68 -8.66 -17.15
N PHE A 143 -14.55 -9.35 -17.28
CA PHE A 143 -13.36 -8.88 -17.97
C PHE A 143 -12.91 -9.91 -18.99
N PHE A 144 -12.47 -9.48 -20.16
CA PHE A 144 -12.23 -10.35 -21.30
C PHE A 144 -10.81 -10.25 -21.81
N THR A 145 -10.22 -11.36 -22.27
CA THR A 145 -8.96 -11.35 -22.97
C THR A 145 -9.10 -10.70 -24.35
N ASP A 146 -8.04 -10.01 -24.77
CA ASP A 146 -7.87 -9.49 -26.13
C ASP A 146 -7.34 -10.54 -27.11
N GLY A 147 -7.01 -10.10 -28.34
CA GLY A 147 -6.46 -10.98 -29.39
C GLY A 147 -5.08 -11.54 -29.10
N ASP A 148 -4.35 -10.96 -28.16
CA ASP A 148 -3.03 -11.42 -27.71
C ASP A 148 -3.13 -12.36 -26.51
N GLY A 149 -4.35 -12.70 -26.07
CA GLY A 149 -4.61 -13.56 -24.91
C GLY A 149 -4.40 -12.86 -23.57
N ASP A 150 -4.30 -11.53 -23.57
CA ASP A 150 -4.10 -10.72 -22.40
C ASP A 150 -5.41 -10.14 -21.89
N LEU A 151 -5.60 -10.18 -20.59
CA LEU A 151 -6.59 -9.39 -19.89
C LEU A 151 -5.90 -8.28 -19.11
N ILE A 152 -6.19 -7.03 -19.42
CA ILE A 152 -5.75 -5.87 -18.66
C ILE A 152 -7.00 -5.20 -18.10
N LEU A 153 -7.08 -5.09 -16.77
CA LEU A 153 -8.22 -4.43 -16.15
C LEU A 153 -8.31 -2.95 -16.56
N PRO A 154 -9.51 -2.42 -16.79
CA PRO A 154 -9.70 -1.03 -17.20
C PRO A 154 -9.26 -0.05 -16.11
N ASP A 155 -9.36 -0.42 -14.84
CA ASP A 155 -8.98 0.40 -13.70
C ASP A 155 -8.08 -0.40 -12.73
N VAL A 156 -7.63 0.25 -11.66
CA VAL A 156 -6.77 -0.32 -10.63
C VAL A 156 -7.58 -1.04 -9.56
N LEU A 157 -6.94 -2.02 -8.92
CA LEU A 157 -7.50 -2.69 -7.74
C LEU A 157 -6.87 -2.10 -6.47
N PRO A 158 -7.67 -1.81 -5.44
CA PRO A 158 -7.19 -1.52 -4.09
C PRO A 158 -6.39 -2.69 -3.50
N LEU A 159 -5.64 -2.44 -2.44
CA LEU A 159 -5.00 -3.51 -1.68
C LEU A 159 -6.08 -4.48 -1.14
N GLY A 160 -5.90 -5.78 -1.34
CA GLY A 160 -6.85 -6.78 -0.91
C GLY A 160 -6.52 -8.18 -1.41
N ASN A 161 -7.32 -9.15 -0.99
CA ASN A 161 -7.24 -10.53 -1.42
C ASN A 161 -8.26 -10.79 -2.52
N TYR A 162 -7.78 -11.16 -3.70
CA TYR A 162 -8.64 -11.36 -4.86
C TYR A 162 -8.51 -12.79 -5.40
N ARG A 163 -9.64 -13.36 -5.82
CA ARG A 163 -9.69 -14.60 -6.58
C ARG A 163 -10.13 -14.29 -7.99
N ILE A 164 -9.36 -14.74 -8.96
CA ILE A 164 -9.68 -14.62 -10.38
C ILE A 164 -10.33 -15.91 -10.81
N GLU A 165 -11.50 -15.81 -11.41
CA GLU A 165 -12.31 -16.95 -11.86
C GLU A 165 -12.49 -16.87 -13.38
N GLU A 166 -12.11 -17.91 -14.11
CA GLU A 166 -12.48 -18.08 -15.50
C GLU A 166 -13.94 -18.57 -15.55
N VAL A 167 -14.83 -17.79 -16.17
CA VAL A 167 -16.24 -18.09 -16.26
C VAL A 167 -16.58 -18.83 -17.53
N ALA A 168 -15.92 -18.47 -18.63
CA ALA A 168 -16.09 -19.11 -19.92
C ALA A 168 -14.74 -19.29 -20.63
N ALA A 169 -14.38 -20.54 -20.87
CA ALA A 169 -13.21 -20.85 -21.67
C ALA A 169 -13.48 -20.56 -23.17
N PRO A 170 -12.47 -20.17 -23.95
CA PRO A 170 -12.63 -20.01 -25.37
C PRO A 170 -12.86 -21.37 -26.05
N TYR A 171 -13.42 -21.35 -27.25
CA TYR A 171 -13.71 -22.56 -28.02
C TYR A 171 -12.46 -23.46 -28.18
N GLY A 172 -12.60 -24.73 -27.82
CA GLY A 172 -11.52 -25.71 -27.87
C GLY A 172 -10.72 -25.88 -26.56
N TYR A 173 -11.08 -25.16 -25.51
CA TYR A 173 -10.49 -25.27 -24.16
C TYR A 173 -11.56 -25.62 -23.13
N VAL A 174 -11.16 -26.28 -22.07
CA VAL A 174 -12.00 -26.66 -20.91
C VAL A 174 -11.46 -26.05 -19.63
#